data_32a3186b2f7b03465dfde5a428738927
#
_entry.id   32a3186b2f7b03465dfde5a428738927
#
_cell.length_a   1.000
_cell.length_b   1.000
_cell.length_c   1.000
_cell.angle_alpha   90.00
_cell.angle_beta   90.00
_cell.angle_gamma   90.00
#
_symmetry.space_group_name_H-M   'P 1'
#
loop_
_entity.id
_entity.type
_entity.pdbx_description
1 polymer ?
#
loop_
_entity_poly.entity_id
_entity_poly.type
_entity_poly.pdbx_seq_one_letter_code
_entity_poly.pdbx_strand_id
1 'polypeptide(L)'
;MVSYALNPLHLGLTGGIGSGKSTVAAMLVACGAVLVDTDAIAHALTAPGGAALPVLAGEFGPDIIAADGSMDRGGMRALAFSDPDARRRLESILHPMIGAEATRQAGLAGAKPVVFDVPLLAASSQWRQRVARVLVVDCLEATQVQRV
;
A
#
# COMPACT_ATOMS: atom_id res chain seq x y z
N MET A 1 9.04 -24.40 13.65
CA MET A 1 8.79 -23.75 12.35
C MET A 1 7.29 -23.51 12.23
N VAL A 2 6.84 -22.29 12.35
CA VAL A 2 5.42 -21.97 12.16
C VAL A 2 5.21 -21.85 10.66
N SER A 3 4.61 -22.87 10.04
CA SER A 3 4.14 -22.78 8.66
C SER A 3 2.90 -21.89 8.65
N TYR A 4 3.06 -20.65 8.26
CA TYR A 4 1.92 -19.82 7.93
C TYR A 4 1.35 -20.34 6.61
N ALA A 5 0.37 -21.22 6.71
CA ALA A 5 -0.41 -21.59 5.53
C ALA A 5 -1.04 -20.31 4.98
N LEU A 6 -0.68 -19.95 3.77
CA LEU A 6 -1.28 -18.78 3.10
C LEU A 6 -2.79 -19.01 2.99
N ASN A 7 -3.56 -18.01 3.40
CA ASN A 7 -5.00 -18.06 3.22
C ASN A 7 -5.31 -18.06 1.70
N PRO A 8 -5.92 -19.11 1.15
CA PRO A 8 -6.17 -19.22 -0.28
C PRO A 8 -7.11 -18.13 -0.83
N LEU A 9 -7.81 -17.44 0.05
CA LEU A 9 -8.71 -16.34 -0.30
C LEU A 9 -8.00 -14.96 -0.26
N HIS A 10 -6.71 -14.93 0.04
CA HIS A 10 -5.92 -13.69 0.01
C HIS A 10 -5.21 -13.54 -1.33
N LEU A 11 -5.61 -12.53 -2.09
CA LEU A 11 -5.10 -12.23 -3.42
C LEU A 11 -4.37 -10.88 -3.40
N GLY A 12 -3.25 -10.81 -4.11
CA GLY A 12 -2.59 -9.55 -4.41
C GLY A 12 -3.05 -9.02 -5.77
N LEU A 13 -3.34 -7.74 -5.87
CA LEU A 13 -3.69 -7.06 -7.11
C LEU A 13 -2.64 -6.02 -7.44
N THR A 14 -2.10 -6.07 -8.63
CA THR A 14 -1.12 -5.10 -9.12
C THR A 14 -1.38 -4.77 -10.58
N GLY A 15 -0.78 -3.69 -11.03
CA GLY A 15 -0.90 -3.21 -12.41
C GLY A 15 -0.33 -1.80 -12.53
N GLY A 16 0.13 -1.45 -13.73
CA GLY A 16 0.65 -0.12 -14.03
C GLY A 16 -0.43 0.96 -14.05
N ILE A 17 -0.01 2.21 -14.07
CA ILE A 17 -0.90 3.37 -14.24
C ILE A 17 -1.64 3.22 -15.57
N GLY A 18 -2.96 3.38 -15.56
CA GLY A 18 -3.80 3.26 -16.76
C GLY A 18 -4.04 1.83 -17.23
N SER A 19 -3.64 0.80 -16.47
CA SER A 19 -3.86 -0.61 -16.84
C SER A 19 -5.32 -1.07 -16.71
N GLY A 20 -6.12 -0.38 -15.90
CA GLY A 20 -7.48 -0.78 -15.53
C GLY A 20 -7.58 -1.49 -14.19
N LYS A 21 -6.54 -1.38 -13.35
CA LYS A 21 -6.49 -2.02 -12.02
C LYS A 21 -7.67 -1.61 -11.13
N SER A 22 -8.02 -0.34 -11.08
CA SER A 22 -9.16 0.15 -10.27
C SER A 22 -10.49 -0.42 -10.74
N THR A 23 -10.69 -0.60 -12.04
CA THR A 23 -11.87 -1.23 -12.60
C THR A 23 -11.96 -2.71 -12.18
N VAL A 24 -10.85 -3.43 -12.24
CA VAL A 24 -10.78 -4.83 -11.80
C VAL A 24 -11.04 -4.95 -10.31
N ALA A 25 -10.46 -4.05 -9.50
CA ALA A 25 -10.72 -3.99 -8.07
C ALA A 25 -12.21 -3.82 -7.76
N ALA A 26 -12.89 -2.90 -8.45
CA ALA A 26 -14.33 -2.67 -8.30
C ALA A 26 -15.15 -3.92 -8.70
N MET A 27 -14.76 -4.61 -9.76
CA MET A 27 -15.40 -5.87 -10.17
C MET A 27 -15.26 -6.95 -9.11
N LEU A 28 -14.09 -7.10 -8.51
CA LEU A 28 -13.86 -8.09 -7.46
C LEU A 28 -14.68 -7.77 -6.20
N VAL A 29 -14.81 -6.51 -5.84
CA VAL A 29 -15.69 -6.06 -4.73
C VAL A 29 -17.14 -6.37 -5.06
N ALA A 30 -17.59 -6.13 -6.28
CA ALA A 30 -18.95 -6.46 -6.71
C ALA A 30 -19.23 -7.98 -6.64
N CYS A 31 -18.19 -8.81 -6.79
CA CYS A 31 -18.27 -10.26 -6.62
C CYS A 31 -18.20 -10.71 -5.13
N GLY A 32 -18.11 -9.79 -4.19
CA GLY A 32 -18.12 -10.09 -2.76
C GLY A 32 -16.76 -10.08 -2.08
N ALA A 33 -15.69 -9.68 -2.77
CA ALA A 33 -14.36 -9.53 -2.15
C ALA A 33 -14.28 -8.28 -1.29
N VAL A 34 -13.42 -8.32 -0.28
CA VAL A 34 -13.03 -7.15 0.53
C VAL A 34 -11.74 -6.59 -0.06
N LEU A 35 -11.75 -5.31 -0.38
CA LEU A 35 -10.57 -4.61 -0.88
C LEU A 35 -9.79 -4.00 0.28
N VAL A 36 -8.51 -4.29 0.33
CA VAL A 36 -7.53 -3.64 1.22
C VAL A 36 -6.59 -2.81 0.34
N ASP A 37 -6.78 -1.49 0.37
CA ASP A 37 -6.02 -0.54 -0.42
C ASP A 37 -4.84 -0.02 0.39
N THR A 38 -3.63 -0.45 0.07
CA THR A 38 -2.42 -0.08 0.81
C THR A 38 -2.02 1.38 0.62
N ASP A 39 -2.35 2.00 -0.51
CA ASP A 39 -2.12 3.44 -0.70
C ASP A 39 -3.06 4.27 0.18
N ALA A 40 -4.32 3.88 0.29
CA ALA A 40 -5.26 4.53 1.20
C ALA A 40 -4.82 4.40 2.66
N ILE A 41 -4.29 3.24 3.05
CA ILE A 41 -3.72 3.03 4.39
C ILE A 41 -2.53 3.97 4.63
N ALA A 42 -1.59 4.03 3.70
CA ALA A 42 -0.43 4.92 3.80
C ALA A 42 -0.87 6.39 3.91
N HIS A 43 -1.89 6.77 3.13
CA HIS A 43 -2.45 8.12 3.19
C HIS A 43 -3.04 8.43 4.57
N ALA A 44 -3.84 7.52 5.12
CA ALA A 44 -4.44 7.69 6.44
C ALA A 44 -3.41 7.76 7.56
N LEU A 45 -2.33 6.97 7.49
CA LEU A 45 -1.25 6.99 8.48
C LEU A 45 -0.49 8.32 8.53
N THR A 46 -0.46 9.06 7.43
CA THR A 46 0.27 10.32 7.28
C THR A 46 -0.63 11.55 7.14
N ALA A 47 -1.94 11.37 7.22
CA ALA A 47 -2.92 12.46 7.26
C ALA A 47 -2.91 13.14 8.64
N PRO A 48 -3.56 14.32 8.81
CA PRO A 48 -3.68 14.96 10.12
C PRO A 48 -4.22 13.98 11.17
N GLY A 49 -3.49 13.83 12.30
CA GLY A 49 -3.84 12.85 13.33
C GLY A 49 -3.42 11.41 13.03
N GLY A 50 -2.75 11.15 11.90
CA GLY A 50 -2.30 9.81 11.53
C GLY A 50 -1.27 9.21 12.48
N ALA A 51 -1.35 7.90 12.68
CA ALA A 51 -0.54 7.20 13.68
C ALA A 51 0.97 7.21 13.37
N ALA A 52 1.36 7.39 12.12
CA ALA A 52 2.77 7.44 11.73
C ALA A 52 3.44 8.79 12.04
N LEU A 53 2.66 9.86 12.19
CA LEU A 53 3.21 11.21 12.33
C LEU A 53 4.15 11.39 13.53
N PRO A 54 3.83 10.92 14.75
CA PRO A 54 4.76 11.07 15.88
C PRO A 54 6.08 10.33 15.65
N VAL A 55 6.04 9.16 15.06
CA VAL A 55 7.24 8.35 14.77
C VAL A 55 8.09 9.03 13.70
N LEU A 56 7.46 9.53 12.64
CA LEU A 56 8.14 10.24 11.55
C LEU A 56 8.75 11.55 12.04
N ALA A 57 8.04 12.32 12.87
CA ALA A 57 8.56 13.54 13.46
C ALA A 57 9.75 13.27 14.39
N GLY A 58 9.73 12.18 15.14
CA GLY A 58 10.84 11.74 15.97
C GLY A 58 12.08 11.35 15.15
N GLU A 59 11.89 10.74 13.98
CA GLU A 59 12.99 10.29 13.12
C GLU A 59 13.57 11.43 12.25
N PHE A 60 12.72 12.25 11.66
CA PHE A 60 13.10 13.24 10.65
C PHE A 60 13.03 14.69 11.16
N GLY A 61 12.54 14.91 12.36
CA GLY A 61 12.32 16.23 12.92
C GLY A 61 10.91 16.77 12.66
N PRO A 62 10.53 17.85 13.38
CA PRO A 62 9.17 18.40 13.30
C PRO A 62 8.85 19.07 11.97
N ASP A 63 9.86 19.43 11.17
CA ASP A 63 9.69 20.14 9.89
C ASP A 63 9.01 19.29 8.82
N ILE A 64 8.93 17.96 9.02
CA ILE A 64 8.20 17.07 8.12
C ILE A 64 6.68 17.16 8.30
N ILE A 65 6.21 17.84 9.32
CA ILE A 65 4.78 18.05 9.55
C ILE A 65 4.39 19.38 8.90
N ALA A 66 3.46 19.31 7.96
CA ALA A 66 2.93 20.48 7.28
C ALA A 66 2.01 21.32 8.19
N ALA A 67 1.65 22.51 7.74
CA ALA A 67 0.81 23.43 8.51
C ALA A 67 -0.59 22.85 8.82
N ASP A 68 -1.12 21.97 7.98
CA ASP A 68 -2.39 21.29 8.19
C ASP A 68 -2.31 20.10 9.15
N GLY A 69 -1.11 19.77 9.64
CA GLY A 69 -0.88 18.65 10.55
C GLY A 69 -0.58 17.33 9.84
N SER A 70 -0.60 17.26 8.52
CA SER A 70 -0.20 16.07 7.76
C SER A 70 1.31 16.00 7.54
N MET A 71 1.81 14.86 7.08
CA MET A 71 3.18 14.77 6.58
C MET A 71 3.36 15.65 5.34
N ASP A 72 4.43 16.43 5.30
CA ASP A 72 4.85 17.15 4.09
C ASP A 72 5.34 16.16 3.04
N ARG A 73 4.43 15.71 2.19
CA ARG A 73 4.69 14.69 1.16
C ARG A 73 5.70 15.16 0.13
N GLY A 74 5.64 16.44 -0.25
CA GLY A 74 6.58 17.02 -1.21
C GLY A 74 8.00 17.05 -0.65
N GLY A 75 8.16 17.56 0.57
CA GLY A 75 9.44 17.59 1.27
C GLY A 75 10.01 16.19 1.53
N MET A 76 9.17 15.26 1.97
CA MET A 76 9.60 13.89 2.21
C MET A 76 9.98 13.16 0.92
N ARG A 77 9.25 13.39 -0.16
CA ARG A 77 9.58 12.82 -1.49
C ARG A 77 10.93 13.35 -1.97
N ALA A 78 11.17 14.64 -1.85
CA ALA A 78 12.45 15.26 -2.23
C ALA A 78 13.61 14.68 -1.39
N LEU A 79 13.41 14.53 -0.09
CA LEU A 79 14.41 13.94 0.81
C LEU A 79 14.69 12.48 0.45
N ALA A 80 13.67 11.68 0.26
CA ALA A 80 13.82 10.25 -0.10
C ALA A 80 14.47 10.06 -1.48
N PHE A 81 14.26 11.00 -2.40
CA PHE A 81 14.90 10.97 -3.72
C PHE A 81 16.39 11.31 -3.64
N SER A 82 16.77 12.28 -2.82
CA SER A 82 18.16 12.75 -2.70
C SER A 82 19.00 11.93 -1.72
N ASP A 83 18.37 11.25 -0.77
CA ASP A 83 19.05 10.49 0.28
C ASP A 83 18.48 9.08 0.39
N PRO A 84 19.18 8.05 -0.16
CA PRO A 84 18.73 6.65 -0.07
C PRO A 84 18.60 6.14 1.36
N ASP A 85 19.35 6.69 2.32
CA ASP A 85 19.25 6.31 3.72
C ASP A 85 17.95 6.85 4.34
N ALA A 86 17.59 8.09 4.04
CA ALA A 86 16.30 8.66 4.46
C ALA A 86 15.13 7.84 3.90
N ARG A 87 15.21 7.42 2.64
CA ARG A 87 14.23 6.54 2.03
C ARG A 87 14.07 5.22 2.80
N ARG A 88 15.18 4.56 3.12
CA ARG A 88 15.16 3.31 3.89
C ARG A 88 14.54 3.49 5.27
N ARG A 89 14.86 4.58 5.97
CA ARG A 89 14.29 4.90 7.27
C ARG A 89 12.79 5.15 7.19
N LEU A 90 12.34 5.89 6.18
CA LEU A 90 10.91 6.11 5.93
C LEU A 90 10.17 4.80 5.69
N GLU A 91 10.69 3.97 4.82
CA GLU A 91 10.12 2.66 4.49
C GLU A 91 10.11 1.73 5.72
N SER A 92 11.15 1.75 6.55
CA SER A 92 11.22 0.94 7.77
C SER A 92 10.19 1.33 8.82
N ILE A 93 9.70 2.57 8.80
CA ILE A 93 8.63 3.05 9.66
C ILE A 93 7.26 2.71 9.06
N LEU A 94 7.04 3.03 7.79
CA LEU A 94 5.73 2.92 7.16
C LEU A 94 5.34 1.48 6.80
N HIS A 95 6.27 0.65 6.32
CA HIS A 95 5.94 -0.70 5.87
C HIS A 95 5.34 -1.58 6.99
N PRO A 96 5.90 -1.63 8.22
CA PRO A 96 5.26 -2.39 9.31
C PRO A 96 3.89 -1.86 9.68
N MET A 97 3.70 -0.55 9.69
CA MET A 97 2.42 0.08 10.04
C MET A 97 1.35 -0.18 8.99
N ILE A 98 1.70 -0.08 7.72
CA ILE A 98 0.81 -0.44 6.60
C ILE A 98 0.45 -1.91 6.68
N GLY A 99 1.43 -2.78 6.91
CA GLY A 99 1.22 -4.21 7.02
C GLY A 99 0.31 -4.60 8.18
N ALA A 100 0.47 -3.99 9.33
CA ALA A 100 -0.36 -4.23 10.51
C ALA A 100 -1.82 -3.80 10.25
N GLU A 101 -2.03 -2.63 9.67
CA GLU A 101 -3.38 -2.14 9.35
C GLU A 101 -4.04 -2.99 8.25
N ALA A 102 -3.29 -3.38 7.22
CA ALA A 102 -3.80 -4.26 6.18
C ALA A 102 -4.22 -5.63 6.75
N THR A 103 -3.44 -6.19 7.67
CA THR A 103 -3.77 -7.44 8.36
C THR A 103 -5.03 -7.27 9.21
N ARG A 104 -5.18 -6.16 9.90
CA ARG A 104 -6.36 -5.85 10.69
C ARG A 104 -7.62 -5.78 9.80
N GLN A 105 -7.55 -5.08 8.68
CA GLN A 105 -8.66 -4.97 7.73
C GLN A 105 -9.02 -6.33 7.13
N ALA A 106 -8.02 -7.13 6.77
CA ALA A 106 -8.24 -8.47 6.25
C ALA A 106 -8.93 -9.38 7.27
N GLY A 107 -8.58 -9.25 8.55
CA GLY A 107 -9.22 -9.99 9.64
C GLY A 107 -10.71 -9.70 9.81
N LEU A 108 -11.15 -8.52 9.42
CA LEU A 108 -12.58 -8.14 9.46
C LEU A 108 -13.41 -8.77 8.33
N ALA A 109 -12.76 -9.32 7.30
CA ALA A 109 -13.44 -9.89 6.15
C ALA A 109 -14.14 -11.22 6.45
N GLY A 110 -13.79 -11.91 7.53
CA GLY A 110 -14.31 -13.24 7.85
C GLY A 110 -13.95 -14.25 6.77
N ALA A 111 -14.96 -14.92 6.23
CA ALA A 111 -14.78 -15.94 5.17
C ALA A 111 -14.74 -15.35 3.75
N LYS A 112 -14.86 -14.04 3.58
CA LYS A 112 -14.85 -13.40 2.27
C LYS A 112 -13.44 -13.38 1.68
N PRO A 113 -13.29 -13.46 0.34
CA PRO A 113 -12.01 -13.21 -0.30
C PRO A 113 -11.50 -11.80 0.00
N VAL A 114 -10.18 -11.68 0.20
CA VAL A 114 -9.50 -10.39 0.42
C VAL A 114 -8.59 -10.10 -0.76
N VAL A 115 -8.71 -8.91 -1.29
CA VAL A 115 -7.86 -8.40 -2.36
C VAL A 115 -7.00 -7.28 -1.80
N PHE A 116 -5.68 -7.50 -1.77
CA PHE A 116 -4.72 -6.47 -1.39
C PHE A 116 -4.27 -5.74 -2.65
N ASP A 117 -4.70 -4.49 -2.77
CA ASP A 117 -4.23 -3.60 -3.84
C ASP A 117 -2.89 -3.00 -3.42
N VAL A 118 -1.83 -3.50 -4.02
CA VAL A 118 -0.44 -3.11 -3.70
C VAL A 118 0.26 -2.66 -4.97
N PRO A 119 0.52 -1.36 -5.13
CA PRO A 119 1.37 -0.88 -6.21
C PRO A 119 2.75 -1.54 -6.13
N LEU A 120 3.31 -1.90 -7.28
CA LEU A 120 4.63 -2.53 -7.34
C LEU A 120 4.75 -3.84 -6.53
N LEU A 121 3.66 -4.59 -6.41
CA LEU A 121 3.62 -5.86 -5.67
C LEU A 121 4.74 -6.81 -6.11
N ALA A 122 5.03 -6.86 -7.41
CA ALA A 122 6.06 -7.73 -7.96
C ALA A 122 7.46 -7.41 -7.42
N ALA A 123 7.71 -6.16 -7.04
CA ALA A 123 8.98 -5.72 -6.46
C ALA A 123 9.05 -5.92 -4.94
N SER A 124 7.93 -6.23 -4.28
CA SER A 124 7.83 -6.38 -2.84
C SER A 124 7.79 -7.84 -2.43
N SER A 125 8.92 -8.39 -1.97
CA SER A 125 8.97 -9.75 -1.42
C SER A 125 8.06 -9.90 -0.19
N GLN A 126 7.91 -8.85 0.61
CA GLN A 126 7.10 -8.83 1.81
C GLN A 126 5.61 -9.06 1.51
N TRP A 127 5.07 -8.40 0.50
CA TRP A 127 3.68 -8.58 0.08
C TRP A 127 3.45 -9.90 -0.65
N ARG A 128 4.41 -10.33 -1.47
CA ARG A 128 4.33 -11.62 -2.18
C ARG A 128 4.22 -12.81 -1.23
N GLN A 129 4.79 -12.71 -0.04
CA GLN A 129 4.69 -13.74 0.99
C GLN A 129 3.35 -13.75 1.74
N ARG A 130 2.56 -12.69 1.63
CA ARG A 130 1.27 -12.54 2.34
C ARG A 130 0.08 -13.02 1.54
N VAL A 131 0.23 -13.19 0.24
CA VAL A 131 -0.87 -13.52 -0.67
C VAL A 131 -0.66 -14.90 -1.29
N ALA A 132 -1.76 -15.62 -1.47
CA ALA A 132 -1.72 -16.94 -2.08
C ALA A 132 -1.49 -16.85 -3.61
N ARG A 133 -2.01 -15.81 -4.23
CA ARG A 133 -1.92 -15.56 -5.67
C ARG A 133 -1.78 -14.07 -5.95
N VAL A 134 -1.20 -13.75 -7.10
CA VAL A 134 -1.09 -12.38 -7.59
C VAL A 134 -1.84 -12.27 -8.90
N LEU A 135 -2.76 -11.31 -8.98
CA LEU A 135 -3.43 -10.91 -10.20
C LEU A 135 -2.77 -9.65 -10.74
N VAL A 136 -2.21 -9.77 -11.93
CA VAL A 136 -1.60 -8.64 -12.65
C VAL A 136 -2.58 -8.14 -13.69
N VAL A 137 -2.96 -6.87 -13.60
CA VAL A 137 -3.77 -6.19 -14.62
C VAL A 137 -2.83 -5.47 -15.56
N ASP A 138 -2.89 -5.82 -16.82
CA ASP A 138 -2.03 -5.27 -17.85
C ASP A 138 -2.83 -4.89 -19.10
N CYS A 139 -2.29 -3.98 -19.88
CA CYS A 139 -2.83 -3.63 -21.20
C CYS A 139 -1.71 -3.07 -22.07
N LEU A 140 -2.01 -2.84 -23.34
CA LEU A 140 -1.02 -2.25 -24.26
C LEU A 140 -0.58 -0.88 -23.78
N GLU A 141 0.70 -0.56 -23.90
CA GLU A 141 1.29 0.71 -23.51
C GLU A 141 0.54 1.91 -24.11
N ALA A 142 0.18 1.82 -25.39
CA ALA A 142 -0.62 2.85 -26.05
C ALA A 142 -1.97 3.10 -25.35
N THR A 143 -2.61 2.05 -24.84
CA THR A 143 -3.86 2.17 -24.08
C THR A 143 -3.63 2.83 -22.73
N GLN A 144 -2.53 2.50 -22.05
CA GLN A 144 -2.16 3.14 -20.79
C GLN A 144 -1.96 4.65 -20.95
N VAL A 145 -1.24 5.05 -21.98
CA VAL A 145 -0.99 6.48 -22.30
C VAL A 145 -2.28 7.25 -22.59
N GLN A 146 -3.23 6.62 -23.29
CA GLN A 146 -4.53 7.27 -23.58
C GLN A 146 -5.40 7.46 -22.34
N ARG A 147 -5.22 6.66 -21.29
CA ARG A 147 -6.03 6.71 -20.06
C ARG A 147 -5.49 7.64 -18.98
N VAL A 148 -4.27 8.14 -19.16
CA VAL A 148 -3.60 9.01 -18.15
C VAL A 148 -3.89 10.51 -18.42
#